data_9716e0b1ba3b5359a5321f1f33f3c4d2
#
_entry.id   9716e0b1ba3b5359a5321f1f33f3c4d2
#
_cell.length_a   1.000
_cell.length_b   1.000
_cell.length_c   1.000
_cell.angle_alpha   90.00
_cell.angle_beta   90.00
_cell.angle_gamma   90.00
#
_symmetry.space_group_name_H-M   'P 1'
#
loop_
_entity.id
_entity.type
_entity.pdbx_description
1 polymer ?
#
loop_
_entity_poly.entity_id
_entity_poly.type
_entity_poly.pdbx_seq_one_letter_code
_entity_poly.pdbx_strand_id
1 'polypeptide(L)'
;MNENSSGAPIVRARGLRKEYGSGSGLVRAVDDVDLDVAQGEALAIMGPSGCGKSTLLHLLGGLDRPSAGEIWLEGRQIDKLSERGLAQFRRHDVGFVFQAFHLMDELTAQENVELPALLGGRSPREARRRARQLLDQVGLSDRAGYLPSALSGGQRQRVAIARALANDPQIVLADEPTGNLDSAATLEVLRLFDGLRTAGLTFIVVTHDERIAATANRMISMRDGVFVDEMRLTGGSKRNLANCAGLGG
;
A
#
# COMPACT_ATOMS: atom_id res chain seq x y z
N MET A 1 2.02 -7.32 31.87
CA MET A 1 3.36 -7.70 31.42
C MET A 1 3.19 -8.74 30.35
N ASN A 2 3.14 -8.33 29.08
CA ASN A 2 3.31 -9.21 27.94
C ASN A 2 4.27 -8.47 27.00
N GLU A 3 5.55 -8.75 27.20
CA GLU A 3 6.63 -8.26 26.36
C GLU A 3 6.57 -8.96 25.01
N ASN A 4 6.38 -8.15 23.99
CA ASN A 4 6.90 -8.24 22.63
C ASN A 4 7.52 -9.60 22.23
N SER A 5 6.85 -10.28 21.31
CA SER A 5 7.52 -11.09 20.28
C SER A 5 8.20 -10.10 19.31
N SER A 6 9.39 -9.60 19.68
CA SER A 6 10.20 -8.74 18.83
C SER A 6 10.95 -9.57 17.79
N GLY A 7 10.26 -10.05 16.77
CA GLY A 7 10.90 -10.40 15.51
C GLY A 7 11.51 -9.14 14.90
N ALA A 8 12.58 -9.26 14.10
CA ALA A 8 13.13 -8.13 13.36
C ALA A 8 12.02 -7.50 12.49
N PRO A 9 11.96 -6.16 12.38
CA PRO A 9 10.95 -5.49 11.57
C PRO A 9 11.10 -5.90 10.10
N ILE A 10 9.97 -6.09 9.42
CA ILE A 10 9.96 -6.39 7.98
C ILE A 10 10.45 -5.20 7.16
N VAL A 11 10.05 -3.99 7.55
CA VAL A 11 10.56 -2.73 6.99
C VAL A 11 11.32 -1.99 8.06
N ARG A 12 12.51 -1.51 7.70
CA ARG A 12 13.30 -0.59 8.52
C ARG A 12 13.82 0.53 7.66
N ALA A 13 13.56 1.77 8.05
CA ALA A 13 14.17 2.97 7.48
C ALA A 13 14.91 3.74 8.58
N ARG A 14 16.07 4.34 8.25
CA ARG A 14 16.88 5.12 9.18
C ARG A 14 17.40 6.38 8.54
N GLY A 15 17.21 7.52 9.19
CA GLY A 15 17.66 8.83 8.76
C GLY A 15 17.22 9.18 7.34
N LEU A 16 16.01 8.72 6.96
CA LEU A 16 15.57 8.77 5.57
C LEU A 16 15.30 10.20 5.15
N ARG A 17 15.92 10.63 4.04
CA ARG A 17 15.72 11.95 3.46
C ARG A 17 15.45 11.87 1.97
N LYS A 18 14.59 12.77 1.51
CA LYS A 18 14.37 13.02 0.08
C LYS A 18 14.25 14.49 -0.19
N GLU A 19 15.14 14.95 -1.04
CA GLU A 19 15.25 16.35 -1.47
C GLU A 19 14.98 16.43 -2.97
N TYR A 20 14.25 17.45 -3.40
CA TYR A 20 14.02 17.80 -4.79
C TYR A 20 14.50 19.22 -5.05
N GLY A 21 15.01 19.49 -6.24
CA GLY A 21 15.54 20.80 -6.61
C GLY A 21 16.96 21.05 -6.09
N SER A 22 17.40 22.31 -6.13
CA SER A 22 18.72 22.75 -5.65
C SER A 22 18.70 24.22 -5.26
N GLY A 23 19.67 24.65 -4.42
CA GLY A 23 19.82 26.04 -4.00
C GLY A 23 18.56 26.56 -3.28
N SER A 24 18.07 27.74 -3.65
CA SER A 24 16.88 28.37 -3.04
C SER A 24 15.55 27.66 -3.33
N GLY A 25 15.54 26.74 -4.30
CA GLY A 25 14.39 25.92 -4.66
C GLY A 25 14.42 24.50 -4.06
N LEU A 26 15.29 24.24 -3.08
CA LEU A 26 15.38 22.94 -2.42
C LEU A 26 14.12 22.68 -1.58
N VAL A 27 13.44 21.56 -1.87
CA VAL A 27 12.29 21.07 -1.10
C VAL A 27 12.65 19.75 -0.44
N ARG A 28 12.55 19.68 0.88
CA ARG A 28 12.70 18.44 1.64
C ARG A 28 11.35 17.78 1.78
N ALA A 29 11.07 16.80 0.92
CA ALA A 29 9.80 16.08 0.94
C ALA A 29 9.77 15.02 2.06
N VAL A 30 10.93 14.47 2.43
CA VAL A 30 11.14 13.59 3.61
C VAL A 30 12.40 14.07 4.29
N ASP A 31 12.35 14.31 5.60
CA ASP A 31 13.47 14.84 6.36
C ASP A 31 13.67 14.06 7.66
N ASP A 32 14.76 13.29 7.72
CA ASP A 32 15.24 12.54 8.89
C ASP A 32 14.21 11.58 9.51
N VAL A 33 13.58 10.77 8.65
CA VAL A 33 12.52 9.83 9.07
C VAL A 33 13.11 8.47 9.44
N ASP A 34 12.81 8.02 10.66
CA ASP A 34 13.03 6.65 11.13
C ASP A 34 11.70 5.89 11.18
N LEU A 35 11.68 4.66 10.68
CA LEU A 35 10.49 3.82 10.66
C LEU A 35 10.85 2.35 10.82
N ASP A 36 10.14 1.67 11.73
CA ASP A 36 10.10 0.21 11.81
C ASP A 36 8.66 -0.25 11.61
N VAL A 37 8.44 -1.27 10.76
CA VAL A 37 7.13 -1.91 10.58
C VAL A 37 7.31 -3.40 10.85
N ALA A 38 6.49 -3.95 11.74
CA ALA A 38 6.51 -5.38 12.04
C ALA A 38 5.83 -6.20 10.95
N GLN A 39 6.18 -7.48 10.83
CA GLN A 39 5.48 -8.40 9.94
C GLN A 39 4.01 -8.55 10.38
N GLY A 40 3.08 -8.49 9.42
CA GLY A 40 1.64 -8.53 9.68
C GLY A 40 1.06 -7.23 10.25
N GLU A 41 1.87 -6.18 10.37
CA GLU A 41 1.40 -4.87 10.82
C GLU A 41 0.70 -4.10 9.70
N ALA A 42 -0.44 -3.53 10.03
CA ALA A 42 -1.11 -2.51 9.22
C ALA A 42 -0.77 -1.13 9.77
N LEU A 43 -0.04 -0.33 9.00
CA LEU A 43 0.36 1.02 9.36
C LEU A 43 -0.36 2.05 8.48
N ALA A 44 -0.98 3.05 9.12
CA ALA A 44 -1.50 4.23 8.44
C ALA A 44 -0.56 5.43 8.66
N ILE A 45 -0.22 6.15 7.61
CA ILE A 45 0.50 7.42 7.66
C ILE A 45 -0.45 8.52 7.20
N MET A 46 -0.77 9.44 8.09
CA MET A 46 -1.70 10.54 7.85
C MET A 46 -0.99 11.89 7.80
N GLY A 47 -1.62 12.85 7.15
CA GLY A 47 -1.14 14.23 7.10
C GLY A 47 -1.74 15.02 5.94
N PRO A 48 -1.54 16.34 5.90
CA PRO A 48 -2.06 17.19 4.84
C PRO A 48 -1.47 16.85 3.47
N SER A 49 -2.12 17.27 2.39
CA SER A 49 -1.59 17.14 1.05
C SER A 49 -0.23 17.85 0.93
N GLY A 50 0.72 17.22 0.23
CA GLY A 50 2.06 17.77 0.03
C GLY A 50 3.04 17.59 1.19
N CYS A 51 2.65 16.98 2.33
CA CYS A 51 3.56 16.80 3.47
C CYS A 51 4.60 15.68 3.30
N GLY A 52 4.67 14.98 2.16
CA GLY A 52 5.70 13.97 1.87
C GLY A 52 5.26 12.52 1.94
N LYS A 53 3.99 12.19 2.25
CA LYS A 53 3.49 10.81 2.41
C LYS A 53 3.73 9.91 1.20
N SER A 54 3.30 10.33 0.01
CA SER A 54 3.51 9.57 -1.23
C SER A 54 4.98 9.43 -1.57
N THR A 55 5.80 10.47 -1.31
CA THR A 55 7.25 10.39 -1.46
C THR A 55 7.84 9.31 -0.56
N LEU A 56 7.48 9.30 0.72
CA LEU A 56 7.93 8.27 1.66
C LEU A 56 7.52 6.87 1.18
N LEU A 57 6.28 6.70 0.75
CA LEU A 57 5.79 5.42 0.21
C LEU A 57 6.59 4.97 -1.02
N HIS A 58 6.93 5.89 -1.93
CA HIS A 58 7.73 5.61 -3.11
C HIS A 58 9.16 5.20 -2.76
N LEU A 59 9.76 5.81 -1.73
CA LEU A 59 11.08 5.42 -1.23
C LEU A 59 11.04 4.00 -0.65
N LEU A 60 10.07 3.70 0.23
CA LEU A 60 9.91 2.38 0.85
C LEU A 60 9.66 1.28 -0.19
N GLY A 61 8.99 1.60 -1.28
CA GLY A 61 8.71 0.68 -2.38
C GLY A 61 9.77 0.64 -3.47
N GLY A 62 10.86 1.39 -3.34
CA GLY A 62 11.92 1.44 -4.36
C GLY A 62 11.48 1.99 -5.71
N LEU A 63 10.44 2.83 -5.73
CA LEU A 63 10.03 3.60 -6.92
C LEU A 63 10.89 4.84 -7.10
N ASP A 64 11.43 5.37 -6.00
CA ASP A 64 12.37 6.48 -5.99
C ASP A 64 13.54 6.14 -5.06
N ARG A 65 14.64 6.87 -5.16
CA ARG A 65 15.83 6.70 -4.32
C ARG A 65 15.91 7.79 -3.27
N PRO A 66 16.30 7.47 -2.03
CA PRO A 66 16.53 8.48 -1.02
C PRO A 66 17.74 9.35 -1.39
N SER A 67 17.71 10.61 -0.95
CA SER A 67 18.88 11.51 -1.02
C SER A 67 19.89 11.19 0.07
N ALA A 68 19.42 10.67 1.22
CA ALA A 68 20.23 10.15 2.33
C ALA A 68 19.41 9.17 3.17
N GLY A 69 20.11 8.43 4.03
CA GLY A 69 19.50 7.39 4.87
C GLY A 69 19.47 6.03 4.19
N GLU A 70 18.88 5.06 4.84
CA GLU A 70 18.93 3.66 4.46
C GLU A 70 17.56 2.99 4.64
N ILE A 71 17.25 2.03 3.76
CA ILE A 71 15.97 1.29 3.77
C ILE A 71 16.29 -0.20 3.66
N TRP A 72 15.69 -1.00 4.55
CA TRP A 72 15.73 -2.46 4.51
C TRP A 72 14.31 -3.04 4.43
N LEU A 73 14.14 -4.07 3.61
CA LEU A 73 13.00 -4.97 3.64
C LEU A 73 13.50 -6.40 3.92
N GLU A 74 12.94 -7.05 4.92
CA GLU A 74 13.38 -8.39 5.36
C GLU A 74 14.90 -8.51 5.55
N GLY A 75 15.54 -7.49 6.12
CA GLY A 75 16.98 -7.44 6.31
C GLY A 75 17.81 -7.19 5.05
N ARG A 76 17.18 -7.07 3.87
CA ARG A 76 17.85 -6.71 2.61
C ARG A 76 17.84 -5.20 2.43
N GLN A 77 19.00 -4.58 2.29
CA GLN A 77 19.13 -3.15 2.03
C GLN A 77 18.72 -2.83 0.58
N ILE A 78 17.66 -2.03 0.39
CA ILE A 78 17.08 -1.78 -0.93
C ILE A 78 17.59 -0.50 -1.59
N ASP A 79 17.98 0.51 -0.82
CA ASP A 79 18.50 1.78 -1.34
C ASP A 79 19.81 1.62 -2.14
N LYS A 80 20.58 0.56 -1.88
CA LYS A 80 21.82 0.23 -2.59
C LYS A 80 21.65 -0.71 -3.79
N LEU A 81 20.42 -1.17 -4.07
CA LEU A 81 20.19 -2.06 -5.20
C LEU A 81 20.39 -1.33 -6.53
N SER A 82 20.88 -2.07 -7.54
CA SER A 82 20.86 -1.61 -8.93
C SER A 82 19.43 -1.49 -9.45
N GLU A 83 19.20 -0.80 -10.57
CA GLU A 83 17.87 -0.70 -11.19
C GLU A 83 17.26 -2.08 -11.48
N ARG A 84 18.08 -3.02 -11.92
CA ARG A 84 17.64 -4.43 -12.12
C ARG A 84 17.23 -5.08 -10.79
N GLY A 85 17.98 -4.82 -9.71
CA GLY A 85 17.67 -5.30 -8.37
C GLY A 85 16.37 -4.70 -7.84
N LEU A 86 16.16 -3.38 -8.01
CA LEU A 86 14.91 -2.70 -7.64
C LEU A 86 13.72 -3.20 -8.47
N ALA A 87 13.91 -3.47 -9.76
CA ALA A 87 12.85 -4.04 -10.60
C ALA A 87 12.44 -5.45 -10.13
N GLN A 88 13.40 -6.30 -9.72
CA GLN A 88 13.11 -7.60 -9.12
C GLN A 88 12.40 -7.44 -7.77
N PHE A 89 12.89 -6.55 -6.90
CA PHE A 89 12.29 -6.23 -5.62
C PHE A 89 10.81 -5.81 -5.78
N ARG A 90 10.52 -4.82 -6.62
CA ARG A 90 9.14 -4.37 -6.88
C ARG A 90 8.23 -5.46 -7.44
N ARG A 91 8.80 -6.38 -8.21
CA ARG A 91 8.06 -7.47 -8.84
C ARG A 91 7.61 -8.54 -7.85
N HIS A 92 8.45 -8.87 -6.87
CA HIS A 92 8.26 -10.02 -5.99
C HIS A 92 7.86 -9.63 -4.57
N ASP A 93 8.44 -8.55 -4.05
CA ASP A 93 8.37 -8.26 -2.62
C ASP A 93 7.32 -7.17 -2.28
N VAL A 94 6.91 -6.36 -3.27
CA VAL A 94 6.02 -5.21 -3.05
C VAL A 94 4.79 -5.24 -3.95
N GLY A 95 3.61 -5.07 -3.35
CA GLY A 95 2.37 -4.75 -4.06
C GLY A 95 2.05 -3.26 -3.96
N PHE A 96 1.72 -2.61 -5.08
CA PHE A 96 1.32 -1.20 -5.07
C PHE A 96 -0.15 -1.02 -5.39
N VAL A 97 -0.81 -0.17 -4.61
CA VAL A 97 -2.19 0.30 -4.83
C VAL A 97 -2.16 1.83 -4.89
N PHE A 98 -2.61 2.41 -5.99
CA PHE A 98 -2.59 3.86 -6.22
C PHE A 98 -3.99 4.45 -6.28
N GLN A 99 -4.11 5.74 -5.99
CA GLN A 99 -5.35 6.52 -6.10
C GLN A 99 -5.92 6.49 -7.53
N ALA A 100 -5.08 6.58 -8.56
CA ALA A 100 -5.46 6.61 -9.96
C ALA A 100 -5.63 5.20 -10.59
N PHE A 101 -5.71 4.13 -9.77
CA PHE A 101 -5.83 2.73 -10.16
C PHE A 101 -4.66 2.21 -11.02
N HIS A 102 -4.20 2.94 -12.02
CA HIS A 102 -3.16 2.58 -12.99
C HIS A 102 -3.39 1.21 -13.63
N LEU A 103 -4.63 0.91 -13.99
CA LEU A 103 -4.95 -0.26 -14.81
C LEU A 103 -4.57 0.01 -16.26
N MET A 104 -4.19 -1.04 -16.96
CA MET A 104 -3.99 -0.99 -18.41
C MET A 104 -5.35 -1.05 -19.09
N ASP A 105 -5.72 -0.02 -19.83
CA ASP A 105 -7.06 0.15 -20.41
C ASP A 105 -7.39 -0.87 -21.49
N GLU A 106 -6.37 -1.40 -22.16
CA GLU A 106 -6.48 -2.42 -23.22
C GLU A 106 -6.55 -3.85 -22.67
N LEU A 107 -6.33 -4.04 -21.38
CA LEU A 107 -6.38 -5.35 -20.72
C LEU A 107 -7.66 -5.47 -19.88
N THR A 108 -8.27 -6.64 -19.93
CA THR A 108 -9.38 -7.00 -19.05
C THR A 108 -8.98 -6.96 -17.56
N ALA A 109 -9.94 -6.98 -16.66
CA ALA A 109 -9.69 -7.08 -15.22
C ALA A 109 -8.79 -8.29 -14.89
N GLN A 110 -9.06 -9.45 -15.50
CA GLN A 110 -8.26 -10.66 -15.31
C GLN A 110 -6.82 -10.47 -15.83
N GLU A 111 -6.65 -9.94 -17.02
CA GLU A 111 -5.33 -9.73 -17.62
C GLU A 111 -4.50 -8.69 -16.85
N ASN A 112 -5.12 -7.63 -16.29
CA ASN A 112 -4.45 -6.69 -15.41
C ASN A 112 -3.86 -7.38 -14.15
N VAL A 113 -4.53 -8.41 -13.63
CA VAL A 113 -4.05 -9.19 -12.47
C VAL A 113 -3.08 -10.30 -12.91
N GLU A 114 -3.25 -10.88 -14.10
CA GLU A 114 -2.34 -11.90 -14.66
C GLU A 114 -0.95 -11.34 -14.96
N LEU A 115 -0.88 -10.12 -15.50
CA LEU A 115 0.36 -9.54 -16.00
C LEU A 115 1.51 -9.53 -14.99
N PRO A 116 1.34 -9.03 -13.73
CA PRO A 116 2.41 -9.11 -12.74
C PRO A 116 2.86 -10.54 -12.45
N ALA A 117 1.93 -11.50 -12.41
CA ALA A 117 2.24 -12.91 -12.15
C ALA A 117 3.08 -13.51 -13.28
N LEU A 118 2.78 -13.19 -14.54
CA LEU A 118 3.57 -13.57 -15.70
C LEU A 118 4.98 -12.95 -15.65
N LEU A 119 5.06 -11.65 -15.37
CA LEU A 119 6.34 -10.95 -15.19
C LEU A 119 7.14 -11.52 -14.00
N GLY A 120 6.47 -12.04 -12.97
CA GLY A 120 7.04 -12.74 -11.83
C GLY A 120 7.57 -14.13 -12.15
N GLY A 121 7.37 -14.63 -13.38
CA GLY A 121 7.88 -15.94 -13.84
C GLY A 121 6.88 -17.09 -13.69
N ARG A 122 5.62 -16.82 -13.31
CA ARG A 122 4.57 -17.86 -13.31
C ARG A 122 4.23 -18.26 -14.74
N SER A 123 3.92 -19.53 -14.95
CA SER A 123 3.39 -19.98 -16.24
C SER A 123 2.04 -19.33 -16.55
N PRO A 124 1.63 -19.20 -17.84
CA PRO A 124 0.35 -18.61 -18.19
C PRO A 124 -0.86 -19.28 -17.51
N ARG A 125 -0.79 -20.58 -17.31
CA ARG A 125 -1.84 -21.35 -16.63
C ARG A 125 -1.92 -21.00 -15.13
N GLU A 126 -0.79 -20.86 -14.47
CA GLU A 126 -0.71 -20.48 -13.05
C GLU A 126 -1.12 -19.03 -12.84
N ALA A 127 -0.64 -18.10 -13.68
CA ALA A 127 -1.01 -16.68 -13.64
C ALA A 127 -2.53 -16.50 -13.78
N ARG A 128 -3.13 -17.18 -14.77
CA ARG A 128 -4.59 -17.16 -14.95
C ARG A 128 -5.36 -17.72 -13.76
N ARG A 129 -4.91 -18.83 -13.20
CA ARG A 129 -5.53 -19.41 -12.00
C ARG A 129 -5.43 -18.46 -10.83
N ARG A 130 -4.26 -17.86 -10.60
CA ARG A 130 -4.02 -16.89 -9.53
C ARG A 130 -4.89 -15.65 -9.69
N ALA A 131 -4.98 -15.09 -10.89
CA ALA A 131 -5.81 -13.93 -11.16
C ALA A 131 -7.30 -14.18 -10.85
N ARG A 132 -7.82 -15.34 -11.26
CA ARG A 132 -9.21 -15.72 -10.94
C ARG A 132 -9.45 -15.84 -9.44
N GLN A 133 -8.53 -16.45 -8.70
CA GLN A 133 -8.61 -16.55 -7.23
C GLN A 133 -8.63 -15.15 -6.58
N LEU A 134 -7.77 -14.25 -7.03
CA LEU A 134 -7.70 -12.89 -6.49
C LEU A 134 -8.94 -12.06 -6.85
N LEU A 135 -9.46 -12.19 -8.08
CA LEU A 135 -10.71 -11.53 -8.46
C LEU A 135 -11.91 -12.06 -7.68
N ASP A 136 -11.93 -13.34 -7.36
CA ASP A 136 -12.93 -13.93 -6.47
C ASP A 136 -12.85 -13.34 -5.05
N GLN A 137 -11.65 -13.25 -4.48
CA GLN A 137 -11.41 -12.64 -3.16
C GLN A 137 -11.87 -11.18 -3.07
N VAL A 138 -11.79 -10.43 -4.17
CA VAL A 138 -12.27 -9.04 -4.21
C VAL A 138 -13.71 -8.92 -4.74
N GLY A 139 -14.44 -10.04 -4.93
CA GLY A 139 -15.84 -10.06 -5.34
C GLY A 139 -16.07 -9.60 -6.78
N LEU A 140 -15.17 -9.95 -7.72
CA LEU A 140 -15.22 -9.54 -9.13
C LEU A 140 -15.10 -10.72 -10.11
N SER A 141 -15.45 -11.94 -9.69
CA SER A 141 -15.39 -13.12 -10.55
C SER A 141 -16.20 -12.97 -11.84
N ASP A 142 -17.40 -12.36 -11.74
CA ASP A 142 -18.33 -12.08 -12.84
C ASP A 142 -17.88 -10.93 -13.74
N ARG A 143 -16.85 -10.17 -13.35
CA ARG A 143 -16.29 -9.02 -14.07
C ARG A 143 -14.90 -9.28 -14.64
N ALA A 144 -14.39 -10.51 -14.53
CA ALA A 144 -13.04 -10.88 -14.97
C ALA A 144 -12.72 -10.51 -16.43
N GLY A 145 -13.68 -10.64 -17.33
CA GLY A 145 -13.55 -10.31 -18.75
C GLY A 145 -13.82 -8.86 -19.14
N TYR A 146 -14.11 -7.97 -18.18
CA TYR A 146 -14.44 -6.57 -18.49
C TYR A 146 -13.17 -5.72 -18.59
N LEU A 147 -13.17 -4.77 -19.55
CA LEU A 147 -12.15 -3.73 -19.64
C LEU A 147 -12.35 -2.68 -18.51
N PRO A 148 -11.29 -1.97 -18.08
CA PRO A 148 -11.39 -0.92 -17.07
C PRO A 148 -12.44 0.14 -17.35
N SER A 149 -12.68 0.50 -18.62
CA SER A 149 -13.70 1.45 -19.04
C SER A 149 -15.14 1.01 -18.73
N ALA A 150 -15.37 -0.29 -18.62
CA ALA A 150 -16.68 -0.88 -18.27
C ALA A 150 -16.86 -1.16 -16.76
N LEU A 151 -15.89 -0.76 -15.93
CA LEU A 151 -15.88 -0.96 -14.48
C LEU A 151 -16.14 0.37 -13.75
N SER A 152 -16.86 0.31 -12.63
CA SER A 152 -16.97 1.47 -11.72
C SER A 152 -15.63 1.80 -11.06
N GLY A 153 -15.49 3.00 -10.44
CA GLY A 153 -14.29 3.39 -9.70
C GLY A 153 -13.92 2.38 -8.61
N GLY A 154 -14.90 1.94 -7.82
CA GLY A 154 -14.69 0.94 -6.77
C GLY A 154 -14.29 -0.44 -7.34
N GLN A 155 -14.87 -0.85 -8.49
CA GLN A 155 -14.47 -2.08 -9.16
C GLN A 155 -13.04 -1.99 -9.68
N ARG A 156 -12.66 -0.87 -10.31
CA ARG A 156 -11.26 -0.62 -10.76
C ARG A 156 -10.29 -0.68 -9.59
N GLN A 157 -10.64 -0.08 -8.45
CA GLN A 157 -9.78 -0.14 -7.26
C GLN A 157 -9.63 -1.57 -6.72
N ARG A 158 -10.70 -2.34 -6.70
CA ARG A 158 -10.62 -3.76 -6.28
C ARG A 158 -9.77 -4.60 -7.24
N VAL A 159 -9.81 -4.34 -8.55
CA VAL A 159 -8.88 -4.95 -9.52
C VAL A 159 -7.43 -4.52 -9.22
N ALA A 160 -7.18 -3.25 -8.91
CA ALA A 160 -5.84 -2.76 -8.57
C ALA A 160 -5.31 -3.42 -7.27
N ILE A 161 -6.16 -3.64 -6.27
CA ILE A 161 -5.81 -4.40 -5.06
C ILE A 161 -5.49 -5.86 -5.40
N ALA A 162 -6.32 -6.53 -6.20
CA ALA A 162 -6.05 -7.89 -6.65
C ALA A 162 -4.73 -7.99 -7.41
N ARG A 163 -4.44 -7.03 -8.29
CA ARG A 163 -3.18 -6.92 -9.02
C ARG A 163 -1.99 -6.78 -8.09
N ALA A 164 -2.09 -5.96 -7.05
CA ALA A 164 -1.04 -5.79 -6.05
C ALA A 164 -0.68 -7.10 -5.32
N LEU A 165 -1.64 -8.01 -5.18
CA LEU A 165 -1.48 -9.31 -4.49
C LEU A 165 -1.03 -10.45 -5.42
N ALA A 166 -0.81 -10.20 -6.71
CA ALA A 166 -0.58 -11.24 -7.72
C ALA A 166 0.64 -12.12 -7.43
N ASN A 167 1.71 -11.55 -6.91
CA ASN A 167 2.98 -12.24 -6.62
C ASN A 167 3.19 -12.59 -5.15
N ASP A 168 2.15 -12.61 -4.33
CA ASP A 168 2.23 -12.86 -2.88
C ASP A 168 3.27 -11.95 -2.19
N PRO A 169 3.13 -10.61 -2.32
CA PRO A 169 4.13 -9.67 -1.85
C PRO A 169 4.30 -9.72 -0.32
N GLN A 170 5.49 -9.38 0.15
CA GLN A 170 5.78 -9.27 1.59
C GLN A 170 5.09 -8.06 2.22
N ILE A 171 4.90 -7.01 1.42
CA ILE A 171 4.23 -5.78 1.85
C ILE A 171 3.37 -5.19 0.72
N VAL A 172 2.23 -4.62 1.11
CA VAL A 172 1.42 -3.79 0.21
C VAL A 172 1.55 -2.33 0.62
N LEU A 173 1.85 -1.48 -0.36
CA LEU A 173 1.95 -0.03 -0.23
C LEU A 173 0.77 0.63 -0.94
N ALA A 174 -0.06 1.35 -0.21
CA ALA A 174 -1.28 1.97 -0.74
C ALA A 174 -1.23 3.50 -0.62
N ASP A 175 -1.30 4.19 -1.75
CA ASP A 175 -1.31 5.64 -1.83
C ASP A 175 -2.72 6.15 -2.11
N GLU A 176 -3.36 6.78 -1.11
CA GLU A 176 -4.72 7.35 -1.15
C GLU A 176 -5.74 6.39 -1.82
N PRO A 177 -5.87 5.12 -1.35
CA PRO A 177 -6.57 4.07 -2.09
C PRO A 177 -8.08 4.28 -2.25
N THR A 178 -8.65 5.30 -1.59
CA THR A 178 -10.08 5.66 -1.70
C THR A 178 -10.32 7.08 -2.19
N GLY A 179 -9.27 7.83 -2.51
CA GLY A 179 -9.36 9.25 -2.83
C GLY A 179 -10.24 9.57 -4.06
N ASN A 180 -10.48 8.61 -4.95
CA ASN A 180 -11.32 8.76 -6.15
C ASN A 180 -12.62 7.93 -6.08
N LEU A 181 -13.06 7.53 -4.87
CA LEU A 181 -14.21 6.66 -4.69
C LEU A 181 -15.37 7.39 -4.01
N ASP A 182 -16.59 6.99 -4.36
CA ASP A 182 -17.77 7.35 -3.58
C ASP A 182 -17.79 6.62 -2.22
N SER A 183 -18.73 7.01 -1.35
CA SER A 183 -18.81 6.47 0.01
C SER A 183 -19.10 4.97 0.05
N ALA A 184 -19.90 4.44 -0.89
CA ALA A 184 -20.24 3.02 -0.92
C ALA A 184 -19.01 2.18 -1.35
N ALA A 185 -18.32 2.58 -2.41
CA ALA A 185 -17.11 1.93 -2.88
C ALA A 185 -15.97 2.04 -1.83
N THR A 186 -15.87 3.18 -1.12
CA THR A 186 -14.94 3.34 -0.01
C THR A 186 -15.14 2.27 1.06
N LEU A 187 -16.39 2.02 1.49
CA LEU A 187 -16.69 0.98 2.49
C LEU A 187 -16.31 -0.42 2.01
N GLU A 188 -16.48 -0.73 0.74
CA GLU A 188 -16.04 -2.02 0.17
C GLU A 188 -14.51 -2.18 0.23
N VAL A 189 -13.77 -1.14 -0.13
CA VAL A 189 -12.31 -1.12 -0.05
C VAL A 189 -11.81 -1.23 1.40
N LEU A 190 -12.45 -0.53 2.35
CA LEU A 190 -12.14 -0.64 3.79
C LEU A 190 -12.30 -2.08 4.31
N ARG A 191 -13.39 -2.76 3.90
CA ARG A 191 -13.62 -4.17 4.27
C ARG A 191 -12.53 -5.09 3.70
N LEU A 192 -12.05 -4.82 2.48
CA LEU A 192 -10.94 -5.57 1.89
C LEU A 192 -9.65 -5.36 2.68
N PHE A 193 -9.28 -4.12 3.03
CA PHE A 193 -8.09 -3.86 3.85
C PHE A 193 -8.20 -4.50 5.23
N ASP A 194 -9.35 -4.44 5.88
CA ASP A 194 -9.56 -5.14 7.17
C ASP A 194 -9.44 -6.67 7.03
N GLY A 195 -9.95 -7.24 5.95
CA GLY A 195 -9.75 -8.66 5.61
C GLY A 195 -8.29 -9.02 5.41
N LEU A 196 -7.54 -8.22 4.66
CA LEU A 196 -6.11 -8.42 4.42
C LEU A 196 -5.30 -8.31 5.72
N ARG A 197 -5.60 -7.31 6.57
CA ARG A 197 -5.03 -7.17 7.91
C ARG A 197 -5.28 -8.42 8.76
N THR A 198 -6.52 -8.89 8.79
CA THR A 198 -6.92 -10.07 9.57
C THR A 198 -6.21 -11.34 9.06
N ALA A 199 -5.93 -11.41 7.76
CA ALA A 199 -5.14 -12.49 7.16
C ALA A 199 -3.63 -12.37 7.44
N GLY A 200 -3.17 -11.33 8.16
CA GLY A 200 -1.77 -11.14 8.54
C GLY A 200 -0.90 -10.51 7.46
N LEU A 201 -1.49 -9.87 6.44
CA LEU A 201 -0.73 -9.14 5.44
C LEU A 201 -0.15 -7.86 6.04
N THR A 202 1.14 -7.62 5.80
CA THR A 202 1.76 -6.33 6.13
C THR A 202 1.37 -5.30 5.08
N PHE A 203 0.89 -4.12 5.51
CA PHE A 203 0.66 -3.03 4.59
C PHE A 203 0.90 -1.65 5.22
N ILE A 204 1.32 -0.71 4.39
CA ILE A 204 1.40 0.71 4.71
C ILE A 204 0.42 1.45 3.81
N VAL A 205 -0.48 2.19 4.41
CA VAL A 205 -1.40 3.07 3.69
C VAL A 205 -1.09 4.53 4.03
N VAL A 206 -0.93 5.36 3.01
CA VAL A 206 -0.89 6.81 3.18
C VAL A 206 -2.23 7.39 2.78
N THR A 207 -2.81 8.22 3.65
CA THR A 207 -4.16 8.75 3.43
C THR A 207 -4.42 10.00 4.27
N HIS A 208 -5.43 10.77 3.88
CA HIS A 208 -6.05 11.79 4.72
C HIS A 208 -7.43 11.33 5.24
N ASP A 209 -7.91 10.14 4.87
CA ASP A 209 -9.19 9.58 5.30
C ASP A 209 -9.03 8.81 6.63
N GLU A 210 -9.60 9.38 7.71
CA GLU A 210 -9.57 8.79 9.05
C GLU A 210 -10.21 7.39 9.11
N ARG A 211 -11.17 7.09 8.22
CA ARG A 211 -11.84 5.78 8.16
C ARG A 211 -10.87 4.69 7.73
N ILE A 212 -9.95 5.00 6.80
CA ILE A 212 -8.89 4.07 6.39
C ILE A 212 -7.88 3.92 7.53
N ALA A 213 -7.45 5.03 8.12
CA ALA A 213 -6.50 4.99 9.24
C ALA A 213 -7.03 4.15 10.41
N ALA A 214 -8.34 4.19 10.67
CA ALA A 214 -8.99 3.39 11.72
C ALA A 214 -8.95 1.86 11.45
N THR A 215 -8.65 1.42 10.23
CA THR A 215 -8.46 -0.02 9.92
C THR A 215 -7.04 -0.52 10.24
N ALA A 216 -6.09 0.38 10.51
CA ALA A 216 -4.71 0.04 10.82
C ALA A 216 -4.51 -0.40 12.28
N ASN A 217 -3.33 -0.97 12.57
CA ASN A 217 -2.89 -1.29 13.93
C ASN A 217 -2.19 -0.10 14.58
N ARG A 218 -1.56 0.74 13.76
CA ARG A 218 -0.79 1.91 14.16
C ARG A 218 -0.99 3.04 13.17
N MET A 219 -1.03 4.24 13.68
CA MET A 219 -1.14 5.47 12.89
C MET A 219 0.03 6.38 13.22
N ILE A 220 0.63 6.95 12.18
CA ILE A 220 1.67 7.99 12.30
C ILE A 220 1.18 9.24 11.60
N SER A 221 1.30 10.38 12.25
CA SER A 221 1.02 11.69 11.66
C SER A 221 2.29 12.28 11.06
N MET A 222 2.21 12.73 9.81
CA MET A 222 3.31 13.33 9.06
C MET A 222 3.00 14.79 8.72
N ARG A 223 3.96 15.69 8.95
CA ARG A 223 3.87 17.11 8.58
C ARG A 223 5.23 17.59 8.10
N ASP A 224 5.26 18.32 6.99
CA ASP A 224 6.47 18.96 6.44
C ASP A 224 7.68 18.00 6.36
N GLY A 225 7.45 16.78 5.91
CA GLY A 225 8.48 15.77 5.71
C GLY A 225 8.90 14.98 6.96
N VAL A 226 8.36 15.28 8.15
CA VAL A 226 8.74 14.63 9.41
C VAL A 226 7.55 13.95 10.09
N PHE A 227 7.82 12.93 10.89
CA PHE A 227 6.81 12.34 11.78
C PHE A 227 6.63 13.22 13.02
N VAL A 228 5.38 13.56 13.34
CA VAL A 228 5.05 14.48 14.45
C VAL A 228 4.32 13.80 15.59
N ASP A 229 3.65 12.68 15.33
CA ASP A 229 2.89 11.93 16.35
C ASP A 229 2.74 10.47 15.93
N GLU A 230 2.64 9.57 16.89
CA GLU A 230 2.42 8.15 16.68
C GLU A 230 1.40 7.62 17.68
N MET A 231 0.40 6.88 17.18
CA MET A 231 -0.65 6.27 17.99
C MET A 231 -0.80 4.79 17.64
N ARG A 232 -0.82 3.93 18.65
CA ARG A 232 -1.22 2.52 18.49
C ARG A 232 -2.72 2.41 18.66
N LEU A 233 -3.38 1.82 17.66
CA LEU A 233 -4.81 1.61 17.69
C LEU A 233 -5.08 0.24 18.32
N THR A 234 -5.57 0.23 19.55
CA THR A 234 -5.94 -1.00 20.26
C THR A 234 -7.17 -1.62 19.60
N GLY A 235 -6.95 -2.66 18.77
CA GLY A 235 -7.97 -3.58 18.26
C GLY A 235 -8.92 -2.95 17.25
N GLY A 236 -8.74 -3.28 15.98
CA GLY A 236 -9.78 -3.18 14.97
C GLY A 236 -10.98 -4.04 15.37
N SER A 237 -11.80 -3.56 16.30
CA SER A 237 -13.05 -4.20 16.68
C SER A 237 -14.11 -3.82 15.65
N LYS A 238 -15.02 -4.76 15.35
CA LYS A 238 -16.26 -4.54 14.58
C LYS A 238 -17.06 -3.29 15.00
N ARG A 239 -16.76 -2.72 16.20
CA ARG A 239 -17.32 -1.46 16.71
C ARG A 239 -16.87 -0.21 15.95
N ASN A 240 -15.64 -0.16 15.42
CA ASN A 240 -15.14 1.05 14.75
C ASN A 240 -15.77 1.24 13.36
N LEU A 241 -15.99 0.15 12.62
CA LEU A 241 -16.69 0.23 11.32
C LEU A 241 -18.16 0.62 11.46
N ALA A 242 -18.83 0.22 12.56
CA ALA A 242 -20.23 0.60 12.82
C ALA A 242 -20.35 2.09 13.20
N ASN A 243 -19.37 2.66 13.90
CA ASN A 243 -19.37 4.08 14.25
C ASN A 243 -19.04 4.99 13.06
N CYS A 244 -18.26 4.53 12.08
CA CYS A 244 -18.00 5.28 10.85
C CYS A 244 -19.23 5.34 9.91
N ALA A 245 -20.15 4.38 10.02
CA ALA A 245 -21.40 4.40 9.26
C ALA A 245 -22.48 5.31 9.86
N GLY A 246 -22.31 5.79 11.08
CA GLY A 246 -23.30 6.56 11.85
C GLY A 246 -23.10 8.09 11.85
N LEU A 247 -22.09 8.64 11.17
CA LEU A 247 -21.81 10.08 11.14
C LEU A 247 -22.35 10.80 9.90
N GLY A 248 -23.42 10.28 9.32
CA GLY A 248 -24.11 10.89 8.18
C GLY A 248 -25.63 10.97 8.45
N GLY A 249 -26.02 11.78 9.42
CA GLY A 249 -27.39 12.17 9.69
C GLY A 249 -27.48 13.69 9.83
#